data_bfd52a448de42f21ef386494184dd3cf
#
_entry.id   bfd52a448de42f21ef386494184dd3cf
#
_cell.length_a   1.000
_cell.length_b   1.000
_cell.length_c   1.000
_cell.angle_alpha   90.00
_cell.angle_beta   90.00
_cell.angle_gamma   90.00
#
_symmetry.space_group_name_H-M   'P 1'
#
loop_
_entity.id
_entity.type
_entity.pdbx_description
1 polymer ?
#
loop_
_entity_poly.entity_id
_entity_poly.type
_entity_poly.pdbx_seq_one_letter_code
_entity_poly.pdbx_strand_id
1 'polypeptide(L)'
;MIFDERACGLGEGPLWHPLRQELFWFDINARKLHSKAQTWEFTQSVSAAGWIDETTLLIASEIGLHRFDIQDDTLNAPIVAIEADNPITRSNDGRADPWGGFWIGTMGFNAEPNAGAIYRYFKGELRQLVPDVTISTAICFTPDRN
;
A
#
# COMPACT_ATOMS: atom_id res chain seq x y z
N MET A 1 -25.87 0.66 4.01
CA MET A 1 -25.61 -0.44 3.01
C MET A 1 -24.19 -0.94 3.24
N ILE A 2 -23.99 -2.24 3.41
CA ILE A 2 -22.66 -2.87 3.50
C ILE A 2 -22.24 -3.23 2.07
N PHE A 3 -21.04 -2.81 1.65
CA PHE A 3 -20.53 -3.11 0.31
C PHE A 3 -20.05 -4.56 0.21
N ASP A 4 -19.36 -5.04 1.25
CA ASP A 4 -18.84 -6.41 1.37
C ASP A 4 -18.95 -6.86 2.84
N GLU A 5 -19.32 -8.13 3.07
CA GLU A 5 -19.55 -8.67 4.42
C GLU A 5 -18.32 -9.40 5.00
N ARG A 6 -17.22 -9.50 4.23
CA ARG A 6 -15.99 -10.11 4.72
C ARG A 6 -15.41 -9.32 5.88
N ALA A 7 -15.26 -9.96 7.02
CA ALA A 7 -14.57 -9.36 8.16
C ALA A 7 -13.06 -9.37 7.92
N CYS A 8 -12.42 -8.21 8.03
CA CYS A 8 -10.97 -8.07 7.99
C CYS A 8 -10.41 -7.98 9.40
N GLY A 9 -9.26 -8.58 9.63
CA GLY A 9 -8.51 -8.41 10.88
C GLY A 9 -7.98 -6.99 11.02
N LEU A 10 -7.56 -6.39 9.90
CA LEU A 10 -7.22 -4.97 9.78
C LEU A 10 -7.48 -4.52 8.35
N GLY A 11 -8.68 -4.02 8.09
CA GLY A 11 -9.10 -3.51 6.78
C GLY A 11 -8.50 -2.14 6.51
N GLU A 12 -7.73 -2.00 5.42
CA GLU A 12 -6.96 -0.81 5.09
C GLU A 12 -6.80 -0.61 3.58
N GLY A 13 -6.21 0.52 3.19
CA GLY A 13 -5.75 0.82 1.85
C GLY A 13 -6.81 0.71 0.73
N PRO A 14 -8.03 1.29 0.89
CA PRO A 14 -9.02 1.22 -0.18
C PRO A 14 -8.54 1.93 -1.43
N LEU A 15 -8.58 1.23 -2.57
CA LEU A 15 -8.20 1.73 -3.88
C LEU A 15 -9.34 1.57 -4.88
N TRP A 16 -9.83 2.67 -5.43
CA TRP A 16 -10.67 2.63 -6.61
C TRP A 16 -9.83 2.54 -7.87
N HIS A 17 -10.05 1.49 -8.68
CA HIS A 17 -9.38 1.29 -9.95
C HIS A 17 -10.29 1.78 -11.09
N PRO A 18 -10.00 2.93 -11.73
CA PRO A 18 -10.95 3.57 -12.65
C PRO A 18 -11.14 2.80 -13.96
N LEU A 19 -10.11 2.12 -14.47
CA LEU A 19 -10.21 1.35 -15.73
C LEU A 19 -11.01 0.07 -15.53
N ARG A 20 -10.91 -0.58 -14.37
CA ARG A 20 -11.65 -1.78 -14.02
C ARG A 20 -13.03 -1.48 -13.42
N GLN A 21 -13.25 -0.24 -12.99
CA GLN A 21 -14.43 0.14 -12.20
C GLN A 21 -14.62 -0.77 -10.96
N GLU A 22 -13.51 -1.06 -10.29
CA GLU A 22 -13.42 -2.03 -9.21
C GLU A 22 -12.77 -1.42 -7.97
N LEU A 23 -13.31 -1.72 -6.79
CA LEU A 23 -12.73 -1.36 -5.50
C LEU A 23 -11.87 -2.50 -4.99
N PHE A 24 -10.63 -2.18 -4.64
CA PHE A 24 -9.70 -3.05 -3.93
C PHE A 24 -9.52 -2.58 -2.50
N TRP A 25 -9.22 -3.48 -1.57
CA TRP A 25 -8.84 -3.16 -0.19
C TRP A 25 -7.98 -4.29 0.39
N PHE A 26 -7.23 -3.97 1.44
CA PHE A 26 -6.33 -4.91 2.08
C PHE A 26 -6.90 -5.41 3.41
N ASP A 27 -6.57 -6.64 3.78
CA ASP A 27 -6.52 -7.10 5.16
C ASP A 27 -5.04 -7.30 5.52
N ILE A 28 -4.46 -6.33 6.22
CA ILE A 28 -3.03 -6.33 6.56
C ILE A 28 -2.68 -7.54 7.43
N ASN A 29 -3.51 -7.84 8.43
CA ASN A 29 -3.27 -8.95 9.35
C ASN A 29 -3.38 -10.31 8.67
N ALA A 30 -4.30 -10.46 7.74
CA ALA A 30 -4.47 -11.68 6.97
C ALA A 30 -3.54 -11.76 5.74
N ARG A 31 -2.79 -10.68 5.42
CA ARG A 31 -1.91 -10.58 4.24
C ARG A 31 -2.66 -10.78 2.93
N LYS A 32 -3.81 -10.11 2.81
CA LYS A 32 -4.72 -10.29 1.67
C LYS A 32 -5.01 -8.96 0.98
N LEU A 33 -5.19 -9.05 -0.34
CA LEU A 33 -5.85 -8.05 -1.16
C LEU A 33 -7.22 -8.60 -1.53
N HIS A 34 -8.24 -7.78 -1.41
CA HIS A 34 -9.60 -8.12 -1.79
C HIS A 34 -10.11 -7.21 -2.90
N SER A 35 -10.90 -7.78 -3.78
CA SER A 35 -11.93 -7.07 -4.52
C SER A 35 -13.28 -7.76 -4.27
N LYS A 36 -14.37 -7.22 -4.78
CA LYS A 36 -15.67 -7.89 -4.66
C LYS A 36 -15.67 -9.27 -5.33
N ALA A 37 -14.93 -9.42 -6.41
CA ALA A 37 -14.89 -10.64 -7.21
C ALA A 37 -13.89 -11.68 -6.70
N GLN A 38 -12.78 -11.25 -6.07
CA GLN A 38 -11.63 -12.12 -5.81
C GLN A 38 -10.86 -11.72 -4.56
N THR A 39 -10.08 -12.66 -4.03
CA THR A 39 -9.11 -12.46 -2.95
C THR A 39 -7.76 -13.04 -3.39
N TRP A 40 -6.69 -12.28 -3.17
CA TRP A 40 -5.30 -12.70 -3.36
C TRP A 40 -4.60 -12.79 -2.01
N GLU A 41 -3.73 -13.78 -1.84
CA GLU A 41 -2.99 -14.03 -0.60
C GLU A 41 -1.49 -13.84 -0.83
N PHE A 42 -0.81 -13.25 0.15
CA PHE A 42 0.61 -12.96 0.07
C PHE A 42 1.38 -13.62 1.22
N THR A 43 2.66 -13.86 1.01
CA THR A 43 3.55 -14.37 2.07
C THR A 43 4.00 -13.29 3.03
N GLN A 44 3.91 -12.02 2.62
CA GLN A 44 4.30 -10.84 3.39
C GLN A 44 3.09 -9.97 3.69
N SER A 45 3.24 -9.09 4.68
CA SER A 45 2.26 -8.04 4.96
C SER A 45 2.18 -7.07 3.80
N VAL A 46 0.97 -6.78 3.32
CA VAL A 46 0.66 -5.81 2.26
C VAL A 46 -0.40 -4.84 2.77
N SER A 47 -0.35 -3.56 2.39
CA SER A 47 -1.16 -2.56 3.06
C SER A 47 -1.81 -1.51 2.17
N ALA A 48 -1.20 -1.17 1.06
CA ALA A 48 -1.66 -0.11 0.18
C ALA A 48 -1.28 -0.37 -1.26
N ALA A 49 -2.01 0.20 -2.21
CA ALA A 49 -1.68 0.11 -3.62
C ALA A 49 -2.02 1.38 -4.41
N GLY A 50 -1.36 1.51 -5.55
CA GLY A 50 -1.74 2.40 -6.65
C GLY A 50 -1.97 1.56 -7.90
N TRP A 51 -2.89 1.96 -8.76
CA TRP A 51 -3.03 1.32 -10.08
C TRP A 51 -2.00 1.88 -11.07
N ILE A 52 -1.44 1.01 -11.90
CA ILE A 52 -0.48 1.38 -12.96
C ILE A 52 -1.20 1.35 -14.31
N ASP A 53 -1.84 0.23 -14.60
CA ASP A 53 -2.65 -0.02 -15.80
C ASP A 53 -3.79 -0.97 -15.45
N GLU A 54 -4.53 -1.47 -16.44
CA GLU A 54 -5.72 -2.30 -16.24
C GLU A 54 -5.45 -3.61 -15.49
N THR A 55 -4.23 -4.15 -15.60
CA THR A 55 -3.85 -5.44 -15.02
C THR A 55 -2.80 -5.36 -13.92
N THR A 56 -2.17 -4.19 -13.75
CA THR A 56 -1.01 -4.03 -12.86
C THR A 56 -1.29 -3.05 -11.74
N LEU A 57 -1.02 -3.47 -10.50
CA LEU A 57 -0.95 -2.62 -9.32
C LEU A 57 0.49 -2.41 -8.88
N LEU A 58 0.75 -1.26 -8.27
CA LEU A 58 1.92 -1.04 -7.41
C LEU A 58 1.48 -1.33 -5.97
N ILE A 59 2.00 -2.38 -5.36
CA ILE A 59 1.63 -2.79 -4.00
C ILE A 59 2.78 -2.48 -3.03
N ALA A 60 2.44 -1.92 -1.87
CA ALA A 60 3.34 -1.74 -0.75
C ALA A 60 3.27 -2.95 0.19
N SER A 61 4.44 -3.54 0.46
CA SER A 61 4.64 -4.59 1.44
C SER A 61 5.53 -4.14 2.60
N GLU A 62 5.76 -5.02 3.57
CA GLU A 62 6.69 -4.78 4.69
C GLU A 62 8.15 -4.61 4.26
N ILE A 63 8.51 -4.97 3.02
CA ILE A 63 9.90 -4.88 2.53
C ILE A 63 10.08 -3.91 1.35
N GLY A 64 9.01 -3.34 0.79
CA GLY A 64 9.14 -2.43 -0.33
C GLY A 64 7.92 -2.30 -1.22
N LEU A 65 8.14 -1.73 -2.41
CA LEU A 65 7.12 -1.59 -3.44
C LEU A 65 7.31 -2.64 -4.54
N HIS A 66 6.20 -3.24 -4.98
CA HIS A 66 6.19 -4.33 -5.95
C HIS A 66 5.21 -4.04 -7.08
N ARG A 67 5.50 -4.56 -8.26
CA ARG A 67 4.47 -4.70 -9.29
C ARG A 67 3.71 -6.00 -9.03
N PHE A 68 2.40 -5.93 -9.08
CA PHE A 68 1.50 -7.07 -8.93
C PHE A 68 0.63 -7.20 -10.17
N ASP A 69 0.67 -8.35 -10.81
CA ASP A 69 -0.24 -8.68 -11.91
C ASP A 69 -1.49 -9.32 -11.35
N ILE A 70 -2.63 -8.66 -11.58
CA ILE A 70 -3.95 -9.08 -11.07
C ILE A 70 -4.43 -10.38 -11.74
N GLN A 71 -4.11 -10.57 -13.02
CA GLN A 71 -4.59 -11.71 -13.81
C GLN A 71 -3.77 -12.96 -13.54
N ASP A 72 -2.44 -12.80 -13.49
CA ASP A 72 -1.51 -13.90 -13.30
C ASP A 72 -1.23 -14.22 -11.83
N ASP A 73 -1.83 -13.45 -10.90
CA ASP A 73 -1.61 -13.58 -9.44
C ASP A 73 -0.11 -13.56 -9.09
N THR A 74 0.65 -12.66 -9.72
CA THR A 74 2.09 -12.63 -9.58
C THR A 74 2.57 -11.34 -8.92
N LEU A 75 3.13 -11.47 -7.71
CA LEU A 75 3.86 -10.41 -7.04
C LEU A 75 5.35 -10.50 -7.40
N ASN A 76 5.84 -9.53 -8.16
CA ASN A 76 7.25 -9.48 -8.57
C ASN A 76 8.16 -9.13 -7.38
N ALA A 77 9.47 -9.32 -7.55
CA ALA A 77 10.47 -8.82 -6.61
C ALA A 77 10.29 -7.30 -6.39
N PRO A 78 10.71 -6.75 -5.23
CA PRO A 78 10.59 -5.32 -4.97
C PRO A 78 11.31 -4.50 -6.05
N ILE A 79 10.63 -3.49 -6.59
CA ILE A 79 11.25 -2.50 -7.48
C ILE A 79 12.07 -1.49 -6.68
N VAL A 80 11.75 -1.31 -5.41
CA VAL A 80 12.50 -0.54 -4.43
C VAL A 80 12.25 -1.10 -3.03
N ALA A 81 13.32 -1.24 -2.25
CA ALA A 81 13.24 -1.65 -0.85
C ALA A 81 12.83 -0.46 0.03
N ILE A 82 11.99 -0.73 1.04
CA ILE A 82 11.61 0.22 2.09
C ILE A 82 11.74 -0.52 3.41
N GLU A 83 12.69 -0.11 4.24
CA GLU A 83 12.96 -0.68 5.57
C GLU A 83 13.05 -2.22 5.60
N ALA A 84 13.47 -2.84 4.50
CA ALA A 84 13.46 -4.30 4.31
C ALA A 84 14.33 -5.07 5.32
N ASP A 85 15.28 -4.40 5.95
CA ASP A 85 16.16 -4.90 7.00
C ASP A 85 15.66 -4.56 8.42
N ASN A 86 14.52 -3.88 8.54
CA ASN A 86 13.93 -3.51 9.81
C ASN A 86 12.76 -4.45 10.18
N PRO A 87 12.95 -5.45 11.05
CA PRO A 87 11.93 -6.46 11.33
C PRO A 87 10.77 -5.95 12.20
N ILE A 88 10.86 -4.74 12.72
CA ILE A 88 9.81 -4.18 13.60
C ILE A 88 8.82 -3.28 12.84
N THR A 89 9.11 -2.92 11.60
CA THR A 89 8.25 -2.03 10.81
C THR A 89 7.54 -2.75 9.66
N ARG A 90 6.45 -2.18 9.21
CA ARG A 90 5.69 -2.55 8.01
C ARG A 90 5.15 -1.31 7.32
N SER A 91 4.76 -1.44 6.06
CA SER A 91 3.95 -0.43 5.40
C SER A 91 2.57 -0.31 6.07
N ASN A 92 1.97 0.88 5.99
CA ASN A 92 0.62 1.16 6.46
C ASN A 92 -0.19 1.85 5.36
N ASP A 93 -0.55 3.12 5.52
CA ASP A 93 -1.30 3.85 4.51
C ASP A 93 -0.40 4.35 3.38
N GLY A 94 -0.94 4.37 2.17
CA GLY A 94 -0.25 4.88 0.99
C GLY A 94 -1.22 5.30 -0.10
N ARG A 95 -0.78 6.25 -0.95
CA ARG A 95 -1.59 6.80 -2.02
C ARG A 95 -0.75 7.33 -3.17
N ALA A 96 -1.23 7.10 -4.40
CA ALA A 96 -0.69 7.76 -5.57
C ALA A 96 -1.01 9.27 -5.53
N ASP A 97 -0.02 10.10 -5.81
CA ASP A 97 -0.20 11.53 -5.93
C ASP A 97 -0.63 11.92 -7.36
N PRO A 98 -1.19 13.13 -7.57
CA PRO A 98 -1.64 13.56 -8.90
C PRO A 98 -0.50 13.89 -9.87
N TRP A 99 0.77 13.75 -9.47
CA TRP A 99 1.97 14.00 -10.29
C TRP A 99 2.69 12.72 -10.70
N GLY A 100 2.11 11.53 -10.41
CA GLY A 100 2.64 10.24 -10.79
C GLY A 100 3.62 9.62 -9.78
N GLY A 101 3.68 10.16 -8.57
CA GLY A 101 4.40 9.55 -7.44
C GLY A 101 3.50 8.66 -6.59
N PHE A 102 4.11 7.82 -5.77
CA PHE A 102 3.41 7.02 -4.77
C PHE A 102 3.96 7.33 -3.39
N TRP A 103 3.10 7.76 -2.49
CA TRP A 103 3.41 8.03 -1.10
C TRP A 103 3.09 6.80 -0.28
N ILE A 104 3.98 6.44 0.63
CA ILE A 104 3.82 5.31 1.52
C ILE A 104 4.37 5.63 2.89
N GLY A 105 3.59 5.35 3.90
CA GLY A 105 4.01 5.44 5.28
C GLY A 105 4.31 4.08 5.87
N THR A 106 5.29 4.04 6.74
CA THR A 106 5.62 2.89 7.57
C THR A 106 5.23 3.13 9.02
N MET A 107 5.12 2.06 9.78
CA MET A 107 4.91 2.07 11.22
C MET A 107 5.43 0.79 11.85
N GLY A 108 5.65 0.81 13.14
CA GLY A 108 5.94 -0.42 13.88
C GLY A 108 4.75 -1.36 13.92
N PHE A 109 4.97 -2.68 13.88
CA PHE A 109 3.91 -3.69 13.94
C PHE A 109 3.01 -3.54 15.18
N ASN A 110 3.56 -3.07 16.29
CA ASN A 110 2.86 -2.82 17.55
C ASN A 110 2.70 -1.32 17.83
N ALA A 111 2.78 -0.46 16.81
CA ALA A 111 2.73 0.98 16.92
C ALA A 111 3.82 1.56 17.85
N GLU A 112 5.04 1.03 17.74
CA GLU A 112 6.19 1.52 18.49
C GLU A 112 6.39 3.02 18.20
N PRO A 113 6.57 3.86 19.20
CA PRO A 113 6.70 5.30 19.02
C PRO A 113 7.86 5.67 18.09
N ASN A 114 7.59 6.52 17.10
CA ASN A 114 8.58 7.06 16.17
C ASN A 114 9.33 6.00 15.33
N ALA A 115 8.78 4.80 15.19
CA ALA A 115 9.45 3.71 14.49
C ALA A 115 9.37 3.81 12.97
N GLY A 116 8.36 4.50 12.44
CA GLY A 116 8.09 4.60 11.01
C GLY A 116 8.47 5.95 10.39
N ALA A 117 8.19 6.08 9.11
CA ALA A 117 8.45 7.27 8.32
C ALA A 117 7.46 7.40 7.15
N ILE A 118 7.45 8.53 6.47
CA ILE A 118 6.72 8.72 5.22
C ILE A 118 7.72 8.87 4.08
N TYR A 119 7.51 8.09 3.04
CA TYR A 119 8.33 8.05 1.83
C TYR A 119 7.51 8.48 0.61
N ARG A 120 8.21 8.97 -0.41
CA ARG A 120 7.66 9.15 -1.75
C ARG A 120 8.53 8.43 -2.77
N TYR A 121 7.92 7.57 -3.56
CA TYR A 121 8.53 6.95 -4.73
C TYR A 121 8.11 7.71 -5.99
N PHE A 122 9.08 8.17 -6.78
CA PHE A 122 8.81 8.90 -8.02
C PHE A 122 9.95 8.70 -9.01
N LYS A 123 9.65 8.26 -10.24
CA LYS A 123 10.61 8.09 -11.34
C LYS A 123 11.86 7.27 -10.96
N GLY A 124 11.66 6.17 -10.24
CA GLY A 124 12.74 5.27 -9.83
C GLY A 124 13.47 5.69 -8.55
N GLU A 125 13.15 6.84 -7.97
CA GLU A 125 13.78 7.34 -6.75
C GLU A 125 12.83 7.24 -5.56
N LEU A 126 13.32 6.70 -4.44
CA LEU A 126 12.64 6.71 -3.15
C LEU A 126 13.24 7.79 -2.27
N ARG A 127 12.42 8.68 -1.74
CA ARG A 127 12.82 9.71 -0.78
C ARG A 127 12.04 9.55 0.52
N GLN A 128 12.74 9.56 1.63
CA GLN A 128 12.14 9.76 2.94
C GLN A 128 11.82 11.25 3.11
N LEU A 129 10.56 11.56 3.38
CA LEU A 129 10.08 12.93 3.52
C LEU A 129 9.86 13.32 4.97
N VAL A 130 9.31 12.40 5.78
CA VAL A 130 9.02 12.64 7.20
C VAL A 130 9.54 11.45 8.00
N PRO A 131 10.55 11.63 8.86
CA PRO A 131 11.00 10.60 9.79
C PRO A 131 10.14 10.56 11.07
N ASP A 132 10.40 9.60 11.93
CA ASP A 132 9.90 9.53 13.31
C ASP A 132 8.37 9.55 13.43
N VAL A 133 7.69 8.82 12.53
CA VAL A 133 6.23 8.69 12.51
C VAL A 133 5.83 7.45 13.33
N THR A 134 4.88 7.60 14.26
CA THR A 134 4.38 6.46 15.02
C THR A 134 3.38 5.65 14.20
N ILE A 135 2.34 6.31 13.68
CA ILE A 135 1.32 5.68 12.82
C ILE A 135 1.08 6.61 11.64
N SER A 136 1.49 6.18 10.45
CA SER A 136 1.18 6.88 9.21
C SER A 136 -0.23 6.50 8.75
N THR A 137 -1.08 7.49 8.52
CA THR A 137 -2.46 7.25 8.08
C THR A 137 -3.05 8.45 7.34
N ALA A 138 -4.14 8.23 6.61
CA ALA A 138 -4.96 9.25 5.95
C ALA A 138 -4.18 10.17 4.98
N ILE A 139 -3.24 9.62 4.21
CA ILE A 139 -2.53 10.37 3.18
C ILE A 139 -3.51 10.82 2.10
N CYS A 140 -3.61 12.12 1.89
CA CYS A 140 -4.47 12.71 0.86
C CYS A 140 -3.83 13.95 0.23
N PHE A 141 -4.33 14.36 -0.93
CA PHE A 141 -3.83 15.50 -1.69
C PHE A 141 -4.96 16.47 -2.00
N THR A 142 -4.67 17.77 -1.91
CA THR A 142 -5.62 18.81 -2.26
C THR A 142 -5.76 18.95 -3.78
N PRO A 143 -6.95 19.35 -4.29
CA PRO A 143 -7.14 19.53 -5.75
C PRO A 143 -6.28 20.63 -6.36
N ASP A 144 -5.91 21.63 -5.58
CA ASP A 144 -5.10 22.79 -5.97
C ASP A 144 -3.59 22.48 -6.04
N ARG A 145 -3.19 21.26 -5.77
CA ARG A 145 -1.81 20.76 -5.86
C ARG A 145 -0.79 21.48 -4.96
N ASN A 146 -1.25 22.01 -3.83
CA ASN A 146 -0.39 22.63 -2.80
C ASN A 146 -0.11 21.66 -1.65
#